data_28103d67f25bf25e1649171aed04d096
#
_entry.id   28103d67f25bf25e1649171aed04d096
#
_cell.length_a   1.000
_cell.length_b   1.000
_cell.length_c   1.000
_cell.angle_alpha   90.00
_cell.angle_beta   90.00
_cell.angle_gamma   90.00
#
_symmetry.space_group_name_H-M   'P 1'
#
loop_
_entity.id
_entity.type
_entity.pdbx_description
1 polymer ?
#
loop_
_entity_poly.entity_id
_entity_poly.type
_entity_poly.pdbx_seq_one_letter_code
_entity_poly.pdbx_strand_id
1 'polypeptide(L)'
;MNRPDRIAELLSGALSPLHLDVIDDSDQHAGHAGHGGAGHFRVRILSERFRGLPVLARHRLVYEALRPLIPAEVHALSIEADAPGERASPPPFIDT
;
A
#
# COMPACT_ATOMS: atom_id res chain seq x y z
N MET A 1 8.30 -9.41 -13.09
CA MET A 1 7.98 -8.36 -12.13
C MET A 1 7.45 -9.00 -10.87
N ASN A 2 8.00 -8.64 -9.72
CA ASN A 2 7.57 -9.27 -8.48
C ASN A 2 6.34 -8.55 -7.92
N ARG A 3 5.80 -9.07 -6.82
CA ARG A 3 4.59 -8.50 -6.26
C ARG A 3 4.71 -7.06 -5.84
N PRO A 4 5.77 -6.65 -5.11
CA PRO A 4 5.90 -5.24 -4.77
C PRO A 4 5.92 -4.34 -5.99
N ASP A 5 6.57 -4.77 -7.06
CA ASP A 5 6.62 -3.98 -8.29
C ASP A 5 5.24 -3.88 -8.93
N ARG A 6 4.49 -4.96 -8.91
CA ARG A 6 3.15 -4.94 -9.49
C ARG A 6 2.20 -4.05 -8.69
N ILE A 7 2.33 -4.10 -7.37
CA ILE A 7 1.56 -3.21 -6.51
C ILE A 7 1.90 -1.76 -6.82
N ALA A 8 3.19 -1.46 -6.91
CA ALA A 8 3.62 -0.10 -7.20
C ALA A 8 3.13 0.36 -8.55
N GLU A 9 3.17 -0.51 -9.54
CA GLU A 9 2.73 -0.14 -10.87
C GLU A 9 1.24 0.19 -10.90
N LEU A 10 0.43 -0.64 -10.26
CA LEU A 10 -1.00 -0.39 -10.23
C LEU A 10 -1.34 0.88 -9.47
N LEU A 11 -0.68 1.11 -8.34
CA LEU A 11 -0.95 2.31 -7.57
C LEU A 11 -0.47 3.57 -8.29
N SER A 12 0.66 3.47 -8.96
CA SER A 12 1.17 4.62 -9.72
C SER A 12 0.23 5.00 -10.85
N GLY A 13 -0.29 4.00 -11.53
CA GLY A 13 -1.21 4.27 -12.63
C GLY A 13 -2.55 4.82 -12.18
N ALA A 14 -3.02 4.39 -11.02
CA ALA A 14 -4.35 4.78 -10.56
C ALA A 14 -4.35 6.10 -9.80
N LEU A 15 -3.30 6.36 -9.02
CA LEU A 15 -3.34 7.45 -8.06
C LEU A 15 -2.27 8.50 -8.25
N SER A 16 -1.38 8.30 -9.20
CA SER A 16 -0.34 9.28 -9.55
C SER A 16 0.36 9.82 -8.30
N PRO A 17 0.93 8.95 -7.49
CA PRO A 17 1.48 9.40 -6.21
C PRO A 17 2.73 10.25 -6.38
N LEU A 18 2.91 11.16 -5.43
CA LEU A 18 4.13 11.92 -5.33
C LEU A 18 5.20 11.12 -4.60
N HIS A 19 4.77 10.18 -3.78
CA HIS A 19 5.68 9.30 -3.07
C HIS A 19 4.97 7.98 -2.84
N LEU A 20 5.71 6.89 -2.97
CA LEU A 20 5.15 5.57 -2.79
C LEU A 20 6.20 4.60 -2.26
N ASP A 21 5.90 3.96 -1.15
CA ASP A 21 6.71 2.88 -0.62
C ASP A 21 5.86 1.64 -0.54
N VAL A 22 6.36 0.54 -1.04
CA VAL A 22 5.70 -0.75 -0.92
C VAL A 22 6.66 -1.68 -0.22
N ILE A 23 6.26 -2.18 0.93
CA ILE A 23 7.10 -3.01 1.77
C ILE A 23 6.48 -4.39 1.86
N ASP A 24 7.27 -5.39 1.53
CA ASP A 24 6.82 -6.76 1.58
C ASP A 24 7.14 -7.32 2.96
N ASP A 25 6.11 -7.55 3.74
CA ASP A 25 6.25 -8.10 5.08
C ASP A 25 6.04 -9.60 5.11
N SER A 26 5.94 -10.22 3.96
CA SER A 26 5.66 -11.65 3.90
C SER A 26 6.71 -12.49 4.59
N ASP A 27 7.94 -12.03 4.61
CA ASP A 27 9.01 -12.78 5.23
C ASP A 27 8.81 -13.01 6.71
N GLN A 28 8.03 -12.19 7.34
CA GLN A 28 7.77 -12.38 8.75
C GLN A 28 6.93 -13.62 9.01
N HIS A 29 6.42 -14.20 7.95
CA HIS A 29 5.62 -15.41 8.04
C HIS A 29 6.31 -16.57 7.35
N ALA A 30 7.59 -16.48 7.19
CA ALA A 30 8.32 -17.47 6.39
C ALA A 30 8.23 -18.88 6.94
N GLY A 31 7.99 -19.02 8.21
CA GLY A 31 7.90 -20.35 8.79
C GLY A 31 6.56 -21.01 8.56
N HIS A 32 5.63 -20.33 7.96
CA HIS A 32 4.29 -20.88 7.80
C HIS A 32 4.16 -21.50 6.43
N ALA A 33 4.48 -22.73 6.36
CA ALA A 33 4.38 -23.45 5.11
C ALA A 33 2.96 -23.42 4.62
N GLY A 34 2.79 -23.50 3.35
CA GLY A 34 1.48 -23.66 2.79
C GLY A 34 0.68 -22.41 2.58
N HIS A 35 1.32 -21.29 2.71
CA HIS A 35 0.61 -20.07 2.52
C HIS A 35 0.09 -19.86 1.15
N GLY A 36 0.42 -20.61 0.21
CA GLY A 36 -0.14 -20.47 -1.11
C GLY A 36 0.32 -19.26 -1.86
N GLY A 37 1.26 -18.57 -1.36
CA GLY A 37 1.82 -17.48 -2.08
C GLY A 37 1.21 -16.13 -1.85
N ALA A 38 0.12 -16.03 -1.12
CA ALA A 38 -0.44 -14.74 -0.81
C ALA A 38 0.45 -14.04 0.21
N GLY A 39 0.61 -12.74 0.10
CA GLY A 39 1.55 -12.01 0.93
C GLY A 39 0.94 -10.93 1.76
N HIS A 40 1.75 -10.42 2.68
CA HIS A 40 1.40 -9.30 3.54
C HIS A 40 2.25 -8.11 3.13
N PHE A 41 1.63 -6.98 2.90
CA PHE A 41 2.33 -5.81 2.39
C PHE A 41 1.95 -4.56 3.17
N ARG A 42 2.88 -3.61 3.21
CA ARG A 42 2.60 -2.29 3.73
C ARG A 42 2.80 -1.28 2.62
N VAL A 43 1.89 -0.33 2.52
CA VAL A 43 1.94 0.69 1.50
C VAL A 43 1.87 2.05 2.18
N ARG A 44 2.82 2.91 1.83
CA ARG A 44 2.77 4.31 2.24
C ARG A 44 2.68 5.11 0.96
N ILE A 45 1.62 5.88 0.81
CA ILE A 45 1.35 6.56 -0.45
C ILE A 45 0.92 8.00 -0.21
N LEU A 46 1.56 8.90 -0.93
CA LEU A 46 1.28 10.33 -0.85
C LEU A 46 0.71 10.75 -2.21
N SER A 47 -0.51 11.24 -2.23
CA SER A 47 -1.16 11.58 -3.48
C SER A 47 -2.19 12.68 -3.28
N GLU A 48 -2.26 13.60 -4.24
CA GLU A 48 -3.30 14.62 -4.24
C GLU A 48 -4.70 14.02 -4.32
N ARG A 49 -4.80 12.81 -4.84
CA ARG A 49 -6.09 12.16 -4.94
C ARG A 49 -6.77 11.93 -3.60
N PHE A 50 -6.00 11.97 -2.53
CA PHE A 50 -6.55 11.73 -1.20
C PHE A 50 -7.03 13.01 -0.53
N ARG A 51 -6.77 14.16 -1.12
CA ARG A 51 -7.10 15.41 -0.47
C ARG A 51 -8.59 15.51 -0.22
N GLY A 52 -8.96 15.84 1.00
CA GLY A 52 -10.35 15.99 1.37
C GLY A 52 -11.10 14.70 1.64
N LEU A 53 -10.44 13.56 1.49
CA LEU A 53 -11.11 12.29 1.71
C LEU A 53 -10.85 11.76 3.10
N PRO A 54 -11.84 11.15 3.74
CA PRO A 54 -11.60 10.47 5.01
C PRO A 54 -10.77 9.21 4.80
N VAL A 55 -10.22 8.71 5.88
CA VAL A 55 -9.31 7.56 5.82
C VAL A 55 -9.93 6.39 5.09
N LEU A 56 -11.17 6.08 5.40
CA LEU A 56 -11.82 4.93 4.79
C LEU A 56 -11.89 5.06 3.27
N ALA A 57 -12.22 6.26 2.78
CA ALA A 57 -12.30 6.46 1.34
C ALA A 57 -10.93 6.32 0.68
N ARG A 58 -9.88 6.77 1.36
CA ARG A 58 -8.53 6.64 0.84
C ARG A 58 -8.14 5.17 0.72
N HIS A 59 -8.47 4.39 1.74
CA HIS A 59 -8.16 2.97 1.71
C HIS A 59 -8.93 2.27 0.59
N ARG A 60 -10.16 2.69 0.34
CA ARG A 60 -10.93 2.12 -0.75
C ARG A 60 -10.28 2.36 -2.10
N LEU A 61 -9.72 3.56 -2.28
CA LEU A 61 -9.03 3.85 -3.54
C LEU A 61 -7.84 2.92 -3.74
N VAL A 62 -7.11 2.67 -2.67
CA VAL A 62 -5.96 1.77 -2.76
C VAL A 62 -6.42 0.35 -3.08
N TYR A 63 -7.45 -0.13 -2.38
CA TYR A 63 -7.95 -1.47 -2.63
C TYR A 63 -8.51 -1.61 -4.04
N GLU A 64 -9.19 -0.58 -4.54
CA GLU A 64 -9.69 -0.62 -5.90
C GLU A 64 -8.55 -0.75 -6.91
N ALA A 65 -7.49 0.01 -6.69
CA ALA A 65 -6.36 -0.04 -7.60
C ALA A 65 -5.70 -1.41 -7.60
N LEU A 66 -5.73 -2.09 -6.46
CA LEU A 66 -5.08 -3.38 -6.31
C LEU A 66 -6.00 -4.56 -6.51
N ARG A 67 -7.22 -4.31 -6.90
CA ARG A 67 -8.19 -5.37 -7.07
C ARG A 67 -7.69 -6.57 -7.87
N PRO A 68 -6.93 -6.36 -8.96
CA PRO A 68 -6.46 -7.52 -9.73
C PRO A 68 -5.57 -8.46 -8.95
N LEU A 69 -4.99 -8.00 -7.84
CA LEU A 69 -4.08 -8.82 -7.06
C LEU A 69 -4.72 -9.37 -5.78
N ILE A 70 -5.91 -8.90 -5.43
CA ILE A 70 -6.55 -9.29 -4.18
C ILE A 70 -7.65 -10.31 -4.47
N PRO A 71 -7.73 -11.37 -3.69
CA PRO A 71 -6.86 -11.76 -2.59
C PRO A 71 -5.75 -12.72 -3.00
N ALA A 72 -5.66 -13.05 -4.26
CA ALA A 72 -4.79 -14.12 -4.70
C ALA A 72 -3.32 -13.85 -4.38
N GLU A 73 -2.86 -12.64 -4.58
CA GLU A 73 -1.46 -12.30 -4.37
C GLU A 73 -1.24 -11.40 -3.17
N VAL A 74 -2.27 -10.66 -2.76
CA VAL A 74 -2.19 -9.80 -1.60
C VAL A 74 -3.22 -10.27 -0.60
N HIS A 75 -2.74 -10.80 0.52
CA HIS A 75 -3.63 -11.34 1.55
C HIS A 75 -3.98 -10.30 2.59
N ALA A 76 -2.99 -9.51 3.00
CA ALA A 76 -3.18 -8.47 3.99
C ALA A 76 -2.44 -7.22 3.56
N LEU A 77 -3.02 -6.07 3.86
CA LEU A 77 -2.46 -4.83 3.40
C LEU A 77 -2.63 -3.77 4.48
N SER A 78 -1.52 -3.15 4.87
CA SER A 78 -1.54 -2.00 5.77
C SER A 78 -1.29 -0.76 4.94
N ILE A 79 -2.09 0.26 5.12
CA ILE A 79 -2.08 1.43 4.26
C ILE A 79 -1.91 2.70 5.07
N GLU A 80 -0.96 3.55 4.64
CA GLU A 80 -0.87 4.92 5.11
C GLU A 80 -1.05 5.80 3.88
N ALA A 81 -2.15 6.52 3.82
CA ALA A 81 -2.50 7.31 2.64
C ALA A 81 -2.70 8.76 3.04
N ASP A 82 -1.86 9.62 2.52
CA ASP A 82 -1.89 11.04 2.85
C ASP A 82 -1.91 11.89 1.60
N ALA A 83 -2.46 13.10 1.73
CA ALA A 83 -2.31 14.11 0.70
C ALA A 83 -1.18 15.05 1.09
N PRO A 84 -0.56 15.71 0.11
CA PRO A 84 0.55 16.61 0.41
C PRO A 84 0.14 17.70 1.38
N GLY A 85 1.02 17.95 2.33
CA GLY A 85 0.80 19.04 3.28
C GLY A 85 -0.07 18.69 4.46
N GLU A 86 -0.63 17.50 4.52
CA GLU A 86 -1.48 17.15 5.64
C GLU A 86 -0.72 16.93 6.93
N ARG A 87 0.54 16.52 6.83
CA ARG A 87 1.36 16.36 8.00
C ARG A 87 2.39 17.45 7.99
N ALA A 88 2.40 18.21 9.05
CA ALA A 88 3.34 19.29 9.15
C ALA A 88 4.76 18.76 9.14
N SER A 89 4.94 17.65 9.76
CA SER A 89 6.24 17.04 9.85
C SER A 89 6.01 15.58 9.74
N PRO A 90 6.09 15.04 8.55
CA PRO A 90 5.75 13.64 8.39
C PRO A 90 6.65 12.83 9.26
N PRO A 91 6.10 11.97 10.05
CA PRO A 91 6.91 11.15 10.90
C PRO A 91 7.68 10.22 10.03
N PRO A 92 8.88 9.96 10.39
CA PRO A 92 9.58 8.93 9.68
C PRO A 92 8.88 7.64 9.91
N PHE A 93 9.06 6.77 8.98
CA PHE A 93 8.51 5.50 9.15
C PHE A 93 8.89 4.92 10.40
N ILE A 94 10.02 5.26 10.89
CA ILE A 94 10.44 4.67 12.02
C ILE A 94 10.01 5.20 13.18
N ASP A 95 9.34 6.12 13.15
CA ASP A 95 9.01 6.66 14.22
C ASP A 95 8.51 6.06 15.10
N THR A 96 8.67 5.66 15.39
CA THR A 96 8.20 5.05 16.08
C THR A 96 8.07 5.15 16.72
#